data_e3cf2ca1480566e8cb0420ffce809d7d
#
_entry.id   e3cf2ca1480566e8cb0420ffce809d7d
#
_cell.length_a   1.000
_cell.length_b   1.000
_cell.length_c   1.000
_cell.angle_alpha   90.00
_cell.angle_beta   90.00
_cell.angle_gamma   90.00
#
_symmetry.space_group_name_H-M   'P 1'
#
loop_
_entity.id
_entity.type
_entity.pdbx_description
1 polymer ?
#
loop_
_entity_poly.entity_id
_entity_poly.type
_entity_poly.pdbx_seq_one_letter_code
_entity_poly.pdbx_strand_id
1 'polypeptide(L)'
;MKNIRTCLIASLTAALVCGASFAQEKADRYEFPLAISLLPSVELPTADYDILGLRFGLLASEHANVSLIDLNVIAAFTDKEELGLQISGIYNRIGKGAGVLQLGGLANDSRGAFVGGQISAFYNRSSGEVSGLSLGALNISDGLNGLQVGIVNRTGVLEGLQVGVVNYADEAEGLQIGVINVMRDGKWPALPIVNFGF
;
A
#
# COMPACT_ATOMS: atom_id res chain seq x y z
N MET A 1 -3.33 16.66 23.73
CA MET A 1 -4.50 16.94 22.87
C MET A 1 -4.18 17.75 21.59
N LYS A 2 -3.05 18.45 21.52
CA LYS A 2 -2.63 19.17 20.30
C LYS A 2 -2.14 18.24 19.17
N ASN A 3 -1.49 17.13 19.49
CA ASN A 3 -0.83 16.25 18.53
C ASN A 3 -1.79 15.37 17.69
N ILE A 4 -2.95 15.00 18.24
CA ILE A 4 -3.93 14.17 17.50
C ILE A 4 -4.59 14.98 16.36
N ARG A 5 -4.82 16.28 16.56
CA ARG A 5 -5.37 17.15 15.52
C ARG A 5 -4.35 17.41 14.39
N THR A 6 -3.07 17.46 14.72
CA THR A 6 -2.00 17.67 13.74
C THR A 6 -1.79 16.42 12.89
N CYS A 7 -1.88 15.20 13.46
CA CYS A 7 -1.80 13.93 12.75
C CYS A 7 -2.98 13.72 11.78
N LEU A 8 -4.22 14.03 12.23
CA LEU A 8 -5.42 13.95 11.38
C LEU A 8 -5.41 14.96 10.22
N ILE A 9 -4.85 16.14 10.44
CA ILE A 9 -4.71 17.15 9.37
C ILE A 9 -3.59 16.76 8.41
N ALA A 10 -2.50 16.18 8.90
CA ALA A 10 -1.41 15.69 8.05
C ALA A 10 -1.85 14.52 7.14
N SER A 11 -2.66 13.58 7.65
CA SER A 11 -3.20 12.50 6.84
C SER A 11 -4.22 12.98 5.80
N LEU A 12 -5.03 13.98 6.14
CA LEU A 12 -5.98 14.58 5.19
C LEU A 12 -5.28 15.44 4.13
N THR A 13 -4.19 16.13 4.49
CA THR A 13 -3.36 16.88 3.55
C THR A 13 -2.52 15.96 2.66
N ALA A 14 -2.05 14.82 3.15
CA ALA A 14 -1.37 13.82 2.34
C ALA A 14 -2.31 13.22 1.27
N ALA A 15 -3.57 12.91 1.62
CA ALA A 15 -4.58 12.47 0.67
C ALA A 15 -4.93 13.56 -0.36
N LEU A 16 -4.98 14.83 0.05
CA LEU A 16 -5.21 15.97 -0.86
C LEU A 16 -4.00 16.28 -1.74
N VAL A 17 -2.79 16.12 -1.23
CA VAL A 17 -1.55 16.29 -2.00
C VAL A 17 -1.36 15.13 -2.98
N CYS A 18 -1.71 13.90 -2.60
CA CYS A 18 -1.75 12.77 -3.52
C CYS A 18 -2.76 13.02 -4.66
N GLY A 19 -3.96 13.51 -4.34
CA GLY A 19 -4.96 13.89 -5.36
C GLY A 19 -4.52 15.07 -6.25
N ALA A 20 -3.71 16.00 -5.73
CA ALA A 20 -3.20 17.13 -6.52
C ALA A 20 -2.03 16.72 -7.43
N SER A 21 -1.23 15.73 -7.05
CA SER A 21 -0.19 15.15 -7.92
C SER A 21 -0.78 14.40 -9.10
N PHE A 22 -1.96 13.81 -8.95
CA PHE A 22 -2.73 13.21 -10.05
C PHE A 22 -3.11 14.22 -11.14
N ALA A 23 -3.37 15.46 -10.77
CA ALA A 23 -3.82 16.47 -11.72
C ALA A 23 -2.71 17.02 -12.64
N GLN A 24 -1.45 16.82 -12.28
CA GLN A 24 -0.33 17.49 -12.95
C GLN A 24 0.38 16.66 -14.03
N GLU A 25 0.25 15.34 -14.03
CA GLU A 25 0.85 14.44 -15.05
C GLU A 25 -0.15 13.98 -16.14
N LYS A 26 -1.35 14.54 -16.14
CA LYS A 26 -2.52 14.08 -16.89
C LYS A 26 -2.69 14.69 -18.31
N ALA A 27 -1.67 15.34 -18.86
CA ALA A 27 -1.87 16.26 -19.99
C ALA A 27 -2.19 15.59 -21.35
N ASP A 28 -1.91 14.28 -21.60
CA ASP A 28 -2.03 13.70 -22.95
C ASP A 28 -2.54 12.24 -23.05
N ARG A 29 -3.26 11.71 -22.05
CA ARG A 29 -3.78 10.34 -22.14
C ARG A 29 -5.31 10.32 -22.27
N TYR A 30 -5.79 9.48 -23.14
CA TYR A 30 -7.24 9.23 -23.27
C TYR A 30 -7.73 8.38 -22.09
N GLU A 31 -8.84 8.81 -21.49
CA GLU A 31 -9.48 8.11 -20.37
C GLU A 31 -10.62 7.23 -20.88
N PHE A 32 -10.70 6.01 -20.35
CA PHE A 32 -11.79 5.09 -20.64
C PHE A 32 -12.51 4.67 -19.34
N PRO A 33 -13.84 4.60 -19.33
CA PRO A 33 -14.58 4.26 -18.11
C PRO A 33 -14.58 2.76 -17.79
N LEU A 34 -14.25 1.91 -18.75
CA LEU A 34 -14.30 0.46 -18.61
C LEU A 34 -13.14 -0.20 -19.34
N ALA A 35 -12.49 -1.16 -18.69
CA ALA A 35 -11.53 -2.03 -19.34
C ALA A 35 -11.83 -3.50 -19.04
N ILE A 36 -11.57 -4.34 -20.05
CA ILE A 36 -11.66 -5.79 -19.94
C ILE A 36 -10.35 -6.38 -20.47
N SER A 37 -9.75 -7.24 -19.66
CA SER A 37 -8.47 -7.90 -19.96
C SER A 37 -8.59 -9.41 -19.80
N LEU A 38 -8.07 -10.14 -20.76
CA LEU A 38 -7.83 -11.58 -20.63
C LEU A 38 -6.39 -11.84 -20.15
N LEU A 39 -5.45 -11.17 -20.78
CA LEU A 39 -4.00 -11.16 -20.52
C LEU A 39 -3.47 -9.75 -20.76
N PRO A 40 -2.28 -9.36 -20.25
CA PRO A 40 -1.72 -8.02 -20.46
C PRO A 40 -1.57 -7.58 -21.93
N SER A 41 -1.48 -8.54 -22.85
CA SER A 41 -1.42 -8.26 -24.28
C SER A 41 -2.77 -8.37 -25.01
N VAL A 42 -3.84 -8.74 -24.31
CA VAL A 42 -5.21 -8.93 -24.84
C VAL A 42 -6.19 -8.12 -23.97
N GLU A 43 -6.18 -6.82 -24.18
CA GLU A 43 -6.94 -5.84 -23.37
C GLU A 43 -7.71 -4.86 -24.25
N LEU A 44 -8.86 -4.42 -23.79
CA LEU A 44 -9.69 -3.38 -24.37
C LEU A 44 -10.11 -2.38 -23.29
N PRO A 45 -9.72 -1.09 -23.42
CA PRO A 45 -8.71 -0.57 -24.36
C PRO A 45 -7.31 -1.11 -24.07
N THR A 46 -6.36 -0.83 -24.97
CA THR A 46 -4.95 -1.22 -24.78
C THR A 46 -4.32 -0.53 -23.56
N ALA A 47 -3.21 -1.08 -23.06
CA ALA A 47 -2.52 -0.60 -21.84
C ALA A 47 -2.10 0.89 -21.86
N ASP A 48 -2.11 1.54 -23.03
CA ASP A 48 -1.78 2.96 -23.19
C ASP A 48 -2.85 3.93 -22.65
N TYR A 49 -4.06 3.43 -22.41
CA TYR A 49 -5.16 4.24 -21.89
C TYR A 49 -5.18 4.24 -20.35
N ASP A 50 -5.63 5.36 -19.78
CA ASP A 50 -5.95 5.44 -18.36
C ASP A 50 -7.40 4.97 -18.13
N ILE A 51 -7.61 4.20 -17.09
CA ILE A 51 -8.94 3.67 -16.76
C ILE A 51 -9.52 4.50 -15.60
N LEU A 52 -10.58 5.23 -15.91
CA LEU A 52 -11.34 5.99 -14.94
C LEU A 52 -12.68 5.30 -14.69
N GLY A 53 -12.71 4.23 -13.91
CA GLY A 53 -13.93 3.49 -13.62
C GLY A 53 -13.65 2.05 -13.23
N LEU A 54 -14.11 1.10 -14.05
CA LEU A 54 -14.04 -0.32 -13.78
C LEU A 54 -13.02 -1.01 -14.69
N ARG A 55 -12.15 -1.82 -14.10
CA ARG A 55 -11.31 -2.77 -14.82
C ARG A 55 -11.64 -4.20 -14.38
N PHE A 56 -11.82 -5.09 -15.35
CA PHE A 56 -11.99 -6.52 -15.11
C PHE A 56 -10.93 -7.31 -15.85
N GLY A 57 -10.11 -8.06 -15.12
CA GLY A 57 -9.11 -8.97 -15.66
C GLY A 57 -9.42 -10.44 -15.34
N LEU A 58 -9.44 -11.29 -16.37
CA LEU A 58 -9.68 -12.73 -16.14
C LEU A 58 -8.42 -13.43 -15.61
N LEU A 59 -7.28 -13.30 -16.28
CA LEU A 59 -6.02 -13.87 -15.82
C LEU A 59 -5.11 -12.78 -15.25
N ALA A 60 -4.79 -11.78 -16.07
CA ALA A 60 -4.02 -10.64 -15.64
C ALA A 60 -4.42 -9.39 -16.43
N SER A 61 -4.22 -8.22 -15.85
CA SER A 61 -4.44 -6.94 -16.52
C SER A 61 -3.27 -5.99 -16.24
N GLU A 62 -2.96 -5.13 -17.21
CA GLU A 62 -1.89 -4.14 -17.12
C GLU A 62 -2.34 -2.82 -17.74
N HIS A 63 -2.34 -1.74 -16.95
CA HIS A 63 -2.64 -0.39 -17.42
C HIS A 63 -1.74 0.62 -16.71
N ALA A 64 -1.59 1.79 -17.32
CA ALA A 64 -0.74 2.83 -16.76
C ALA A 64 -1.32 3.40 -15.47
N ASN A 65 -2.54 3.88 -15.50
CA ASN A 65 -3.25 4.37 -14.32
C ASN A 65 -4.65 3.74 -14.25
N VAL A 66 -5.07 3.39 -13.06
CA VAL A 66 -6.44 2.90 -12.81
C VAL A 66 -7.03 3.68 -11.65
N SER A 67 -8.26 4.13 -11.81
CA SER A 67 -8.99 4.84 -10.76
C SER A 67 -10.38 4.25 -10.61
N LEU A 68 -10.78 4.01 -9.38
CA LEU A 68 -12.00 3.51 -8.79
C LEU A 68 -11.96 2.01 -8.47
N ILE A 69 -12.21 1.10 -9.41
CA ILE A 69 -12.32 -0.32 -9.09
C ILE A 69 -11.58 -1.18 -10.13
N ASP A 70 -10.69 -2.00 -9.62
CA ASP A 70 -9.90 -2.96 -10.37
C ASP A 70 -10.09 -4.38 -9.83
N LEU A 71 -10.77 -5.23 -10.61
CA LEU A 71 -11.09 -6.59 -10.23
C LEU A 71 -10.40 -7.59 -11.14
N ASN A 72 -9.54 -8.42 -10.58
CA ASN A 72 -8.80 -9.44 -11.35
C ASN A 72 -8.92 -10.81 -10.69
N VAL A 73 -9.08 -11.85 -11.50
CA VAL A 73 -9.17 -13.21 -10.95
C VAL A 73 -7.82 -13.69 -10.45
N ILE A 74 -6.73 -13.42 -11.17
CA ILE A 74 -5.40 -13.88 -10.79
C ILE A 74 -4.52 -12.71 -10.38
N ALA A 75 -4.19 -11.78 -11.29
CA ALA A 75 -3.22 -10.72 -11.00
C ALA A 75 -3.63 -9.37 -11.60
N ALA A 76 -3.28 -8.31 -10.91
CA ALA A 76 -3.47 -6.92 -11.33
C ALA A 76 -2.13 -6.19 -11.36
N PHE A 77 -1.83 -5.56 -12.49
CA PHE A 77 -0.67 -4.72 -12.66
C PHE A 77 -1.09 -3.31 -13.05
N THR A 78 -0.62 -2.33 -12.29
CA THR A 78 -0.76 -0.92 -12.61
C THR A 78 0.62 -0.32 -12.65
N ASP A 79 1.04 0.19 -13.80
CA ASP A 79 2.43 0.62 -14.01
C ASP A 79 2.79 1.90 -13.28
N LYS A 80 1.83 2.76 -13.08
CA LYS A 80 2.03 4.04 -12.41
C LYS A 80 1.25 4.09 -11.11
N GLU A 81 0.04 4.62 -11.14
CA GLU A 81 -0.74 4.93 -9.96
C GLU A 81 -2.10 4.24 -9.98
N GLU A 82 -2.49 3.75 -8.83
CA GLU A 82 -3.81 3.18 -8.58
C GLU A 82 -4.50 3.99 -7.51
N LEU A 83 -5.70 4.49 -7.81
CA LEU A 83 -6.52 5.20 -6.84
C LEU A 83 -7.88 4.54 -6.72
N GLY A 84 -8.07 3.76 -5.67
CA GLY A 84 -9.34 3.10 -5.42
C GLY A 84 -9.18 1.71 -4.83
N LEU A 85 -10.01 0.78 -5.31
CA LEU A 85 -10.08 -0.59 -4.86
C LEU A 85 -9.45 -1.52 -5.89
N GLN A 86 -8.32 -2.13 -5.54
CA GLN A 86 -7.68 -3.17 -6.35
C GLN A 86 -7.85 -4.53 -5.66
N ILE A 87 -8.48 -5.46 -6.35
CA ILE A 87 -8.69 -6.83 -5.86
C ILE A 87 -8.16 -7.84 -6.87
N SER A 88 -7.34 -8.76 -6.39
CA SER A 88 -6.94 -9.92 -7.18
C SER A 88 -6.92 -11.21 -6.37
N GLY A 89 -7.11 -12.34 -7.05
CA GLY A 89 -7.07 -13.64 -6.39
C GLY A 89 -5.68 -14.05 -5.89
N ILE A 90 -4.61 -13.55 -6.51
CA ILE A 90 -3.24 -13.93 -6.15
C ILE A 90 -2.37 -12.70 -5.87
N TYR A 91 -2.18 -11.79 -6.84
CA TYR A 91 -1.14 -10.79 -6.77
C TYR A 91 -1.57 -9.43 -7.31
N ASN A 92 -1.30 -8.38 -6.54
CA ASN A 92 -1.44 -6.99 -6.94
C ASN A 92 -0.10 -6.30 -7.00
N ARG A 93 0.12 -5.48 -8.03
CA ARG A 93 1.30 -4.62 -8.15
C ARG A 93 0.93 -3.22 -8.60
N ILE A 94 1.47 -2.22 -7.91
CA ILE A 94 1.36 -0.82 -8.24
C ILE A 94 2.76 -0.24 -8.46
N GLY A 95 2.98 0.42 -9.58
CA GLY A 95 4.30 0.87 -10.02
C GLY A 95 4.85 2.08 -9.27
N LYS A 96 4.02 3.08 -8.97
CA LYS A 96 4.47 4.31 -8.29
C LYS A 96 3.89 4.51 -6.90
N GLY A 97 2.91 3.74 -6.54
CA GLY A 97 2.18 3.90 -5.28
C GLY A 97 0.84 4.59 -5.49
N ALA A 98 -0.01 4.46 -4.52
CA ALA A 98 -1.34 5.07 -4.52
C ALA A 98 -2.12 4.73 -3.26
N GLY A 99 -3.43 4.77 -3.31
CA GLY A 99 -4.24 4.60 -2.14
C GLY A 99 -5.63 4.07 -2.39
N VAL A 100 -6.17 3.63 -1.41
CA VAL A 100 -7.40 3.31 -0.75
C VAL A 100 -7.41 1.87 -0.27
N LEU A 101 -7.54 0.85 -1.11
CA LEU A 101 -7.57 -0.53 -0.64
C LEU A 101 -7.04 -1.50 -1.69
N GLN A 102 -6.01 -2.25 -1.31
CA GLN A 102 -5.40 -3.30 -2.11
C GLN A 102 -5.63 -4.66 -1.42
N LEU A 103 -6.41 -5.52 -2.06
CA LEU A 103 -6.71 -6.86 -1.58
C LEU A 103 -6.08 -7.90 -2.52
N GLY A 104 -5.01 -8.52 -2.08
CA GLY A 104 -4.37 -9.61 -2.81
C GLY A 104 -4.58 -10.94 -2.09
N GLY A 105 -4.99 -11.99 -2.78
CA GLY A 105 -5.12 -13.30 -2.15
C GLY A 105 -3.83 -13.79 -1.52
N LEU A 106 -2.70 -13.60 -2.17
CA LEU A 106 -1.38 -13.96 -1.63
C LEU A 106 -0.50 -12.75 -1.35
N ALA A 107 -0.40 -11.78 -2.28
CA ALA A 107 0.57 -10.70 -2.12
C ALA A 107 0.14 -9.38 -2.74
N ASN A 108 0.62 -8.29 -2.13
CA ASN A 108 0.54 -6.93 -2.63
C ASN A 108 1.95 -6.31 -2.69
N ASP A 109 2.30 -5.67 -3.79
CA ASP A 109 3.56 -4.95 -4.00
C ASP A 109 3.30 -3.53 -4.51
N SER A 110 3.59 -2.54 -3.70
CA SER A 110 3.59 -1.13 -4.09
C SER A 110 5.02 -0.63 -4.20
N ARG A 111 5.38 -0.05 -5.34
CA ARG A 111 6.74 0.47 -5.58
C ARG A 111 6.91 1.93 -5.18
N GLY A 112 5.96 2.49 -4.45
CA GLY A 112 6.00 3.84 -3.92
C GLY A 112 5.24 3.94 -2.61
N ALA A 113 4.95 5.16 -2.17
CA ALA A 113 4.13 5.39 -1.00
C ALA A 113 2.70 4.87 -1.20
N PHE A 114 2.11 4.37 -0.13
CA PHE A 114 0.75 3.83 -0.14
C PHE A 114 -0.08 4.44 0.98
N VAL A 115 -1.28 4.94 0.62
CA VAL A 115 -2.21 5.51 1.59
C VAL A 115 -3.48 4.67 1.64
N GLY A 116 -3.78 4.06 2.78
CA GLY A 116 -4.98 3.24 2.99
C GLY A 116 -4.69 1.83 3.48
N GLY A 117 -5.31 0.79 2.90
CA GLY A 117 -5.20 -0.59 3.36
C GLY A 117 -4.54 -1.53 2.35
N GLN A 118 -3.53 -2.28 2.78
CA GLN A 118 -2.99 -3.43 2.05
C GLN A 118 -3.29 -4.70 2.84
N ILE A 119 -4.03 -5.62 2.25
CA ILE A 119 -4.44 -6.87 2.89
C ILE A 119 -4.09 -8.04 1.97
N SER A 120 -3.34 -9.00 2.51
CA SER A 120 -3.00 -10.25 1.81
C SER A 120 -2.83 -11.39 2.80
N ALA A 121 -2.88 -12.64 2.30
CA ALA A 121 -2.62 -13.78 3.17
C ALA A 121 -1.13 -13.88 3.58
N PHE A 122 -0.20 -13.56 2.66
CA PHE A 122 1.22 -13.77 2.92
C PHE A 122 2.03 -12.48 2.97
N TYR A 123 1.99 -11.65 1.93
CA TYR A 123 3.01 -10.63 1.74
C TYR A 123 2.46 -9.29 1.31
N ASN A 124 2.75 -8.25 2.08
CA ASN A 124 2.57 -6.86 1.68
C ASN A 124 3.92 -6.16 1.67
N ARG A 125 4.25 -5.53 0.55
CA ARG A 125 5.45 -4.72 0.41
C ARG A 125 5.11 -3.33 -0.11
N SER A 126 5.73 -2.32 0.49
CA SER A 126 5.77 -0.97 -0.05
C SER A 126 7.22 -0.47 -0.07
N SER A 127 7.69 -0.07 -1.25
CA SER A 127 8.98 0.63 -1.37
C SER A 127 8.75 2.13 -1.19
N GLY A 128 8.25 2.49 -0.04
CA GLY A 128 7.92 3.82 0.41
C GLY A 128 7.14 3.76 1.72
N GLU A 129 6.63 4.91 2.14
CA GLU A 129 5.82 5.02 3.35
C GLU A 129 4.43 4.42 3.15
N VAL A 130 3.95 3.67 4.13
CA VAL A 130 2.56 3.24 4.24
C VAL A 130 1.87 4.11 5.28
N SER A 131 0.89 4.89 4.83
CA SER A 131 0.01 5.65 5.72
C SER A 131 -1.33 4.93 5.85
N GLY A 132 -1.48 4.08 6.87
CA GLY A 132 -2.71 3.33 7.12
C GLY A 132 -2.49 1.92 7.65
N LEU A 133 -2.98 0.89 6.94
CA LEU A 133 -3.07 -0.48 7.44
C LEU A 133 -2.34 -1.48 6.52
N SER A 134 -1.50 -2.34 7.10
CA SER A 134 -0.96 -3.53 6.41
C SER A 134 -1.29 -4.79 7.20
N LEU A 135 -2.07 -5.70 6.60
CA LEU A 135 -2.41 -7.00 7.17
C LEU A 135 -1.87 -8.13 6.29
N GLY A 136 -0.97 -8.94 6.82
CA GLY A 136 -0.41 -10.09 6.10
C GLY A 136 0.59 -10.85 6.97
N ALA A 137 0.96 -12.06 6.59
CA ALA A 137 1.96 -12.80 7.38
C ALA A 137 3.32 -12.06 7.42
N LEU A 138 3.72 -11.43 6.33
CA LEU A 138 4.93 -10.62 6.22
C LEU A 138 4.59 -9.23 5.67
N ASN A 139 4.84 -8.19 6.45
CA ASN A 139 4.67 -6.81 6.03
C ASN A 139 6.01 -6.08 6.01
N ILE A 140 6.36 -5.47 4.88
CA ILE A 140 7.62 -4.71 4.69
C ILE A 140 7.30 -3.35 4.11
N SER A 141 7.83 -2.28 4.71
CA SER A 141 7.74 -0.91 4.20
C SER A 141 9.01 -0.11 4.52
N ASP A 142 9.27 0.94 3.77
CA ASP A 142 10.36 1.87 4.10
C ASP A 142 9.95 2.79 5.25
N GLY A 143 8.67 3.16 5.33
CA GLY A 143 8.08 3.89 6.45
C GLY A 143 6.68 3.36 6.78
N LEU A 144 6.23 3.54 8.01
CA LEU A 144 4.89 3.21 8.47
C LEU A 144 4.34 4.33 9.35
N ASN A 145 3.26 4.95 8.88
CA ASN A 145 2.41 5.81 9.68
C ASN A 145 1.04 5.15 9.84
N GLY A 146 0.89 4.32 10.88
CA GLY A 146 -0.35 3.58 11.09
C GLY A 146 -0.16 2.21 11.77
N LEU A 147 -0.72 1.15 11.16
CA LEU A 147 -0.80 -0.18 11.76
C LEU A 147 -0.27 -1.27 10.82
N GLN A 148 0.69 -2.06 11.29
CA GLN A 148 1.07 -3.33 10.67
C GLN A 148 0.69 -4.51 11.58
N VAL A 149 -0.01 -5.49 11.05
CA VAL A 149 -0.36 -6.73 11.76
C VAL A 149 0.07 -7.94 10.94
N GLY A 150 0.89 -8.79 11.55
CA GLY A 150 1.40 -9.97 10.85
C GLY A 150 2.22 -10.90 11.73
N ILE A 151 2.83 -11.89 11.12
CA ILE A 151 3.83 -12.73 11.82
C ILE A 151 5.15 -11.94 11.90
N VAL A 152 5.58 -11.37 10.79
CA VAL A 152 6.78 -10.54 10.70
C VAL A 152 6.42 -9.18 10.14
N ASN A 153 6.74 -8.13 10.88
CA ASN A 153 6.57 -6.76 10.45
C ASN A 153 7.95 -6.07 10.41
N ARG A 154 8.28 -5.45 9.29
CA ARG A 154 9.52 -4.69 9.13
C ARG A 154 9.24 -3.34 8.51
N THR A 155 9.78 -2.30 9.13
CA THR A 155 9.77 -0.95 8.55
C THR A 155 11.12 -0.25 8.77
N GLY A 156 11.46 0.72 7.94
CA GLY A 156 12.57 1.62 8.19
C GLY A 156 12.21 2.59 9.31
N VAL A 157 11.18 3.40 9.12
CA VAL A 157 10.69 4.36 10.12
C VAL A 157 9.31 3.93 10.60
N LEU A 158 9.10 3.84 11.91
CA LEU A 158 7.82 3.50 12.53
C LEU A 158 7.21 4.72 13.22
N GLU A 159 6.10 5.20 12.68
CA GLU A 159 5.21 6.16 13.34
C GLU A 159 3.84 5.50 13.57
N GLY A 160 3.71 4.68 14.61
CA GLY A 160 2.46 3.98 14.88
C GLY A 160 2.62 2.66 15.61
N LEU A 161 1.95 1.60 15.12
CA LEU A 161 1.85 0.32 15.82
C LEU A 161 2.22 -0.87 14.93
N GLN A 162 3.12 -1.72 15.40
CA GLN A 162 3.36 -3.05 14.85
C GLN A 162 2.89 -4.13 15.83
N VAL A 163 2.08 -5.07 15.36
CA VAL A 163 1.58 -6.21 16.13
C VAL A 163 1.95 -7.50 15.41
N GLY A 164 2.78 -8.35 16.05
CA GLY A 164 3.23 -9.57 15.39
C GLY A 164 4.06 -10.47 16.28
N VAL A 165 4.62 -11.53 15.71
CA VAL A 165 5.57 -12.37 16.41
C VAL A 165 6.94 -11.68 16.44
N VAL A 166 7.38 -11.16 15.30
CA VAL A 166 8.61 -10.40 15.14
C VAL A 166 8.30 -9.03 14.56
N ASN A 167 8.66 -7.99 15.27
CA ASN A 167 8.53 -6.61 14.82
C ASN A 167 9.92 -5.97 14.76
N TYR A 168 10.20 -5.30 13.66
CA TYR A 168 11.47 -4.64 13.42
C TYR A 168 11.25 -3.23 12.85
N ALA A 169 11.93 -2.26 13.44
CA ALA A 169 12.05 -0.91 12.91
C ALA A 169 13.50 -0.43 13.02
N ASP A 170 13.99 0.30 12.02
CA ASP A 170 15.29 0.95 12.11
C ASP A 170 15.20 2.15 13.05
N GLU A 171 14.23 3.05 12.81
CA GLU A 171 13.90 4.19 13.65
C GLU A 171 12.44 4.08 14.12
N ALA A 172 12.11 4.51 15.33
CA ALA A 172 10.74 4.37 15.81
C ALA A 172 10.31 5.51 16.76
N GLU A 173 9.18 6.13 16.38
CA GLU A 173 8.31 6.94 17.23
C GLU A 173 6.96 6.22 17.36
N GLY A 174 6.92 5.06 18.03
CA GLY A 174 5.74 4.22 18.08
C GLY A 174 5.83 3.04 19.02
N LEU A 175 4.94 2.08 18.81
CA LEU A 175 4.77 0.91 19.67
C LEU A 175 4.90 -0.38 18.88
N GLN A 176 5.62 -1.36 19.45
CA GLN A 176 5.69 -2.73 18.95
C GLN A 176 5.14 -3.69 20.01
N ILE A 177 4.25 -4.60 19.62
CA ILE A 177 3.69 -5.65 20.47
C ILE A 177 3.95 -7.00 19.81
N GLY A 178 4.75 -7.84 20.46
CA GLY A 178 5.12 -9.15 19.89
C GLY A 178 6.11 -9.92 20.74
N VAL A 179 6.46 -11.11 20.29
CA VAL A 179 7.42 -11.94 21.02
C VAL A 179 8.83 -11.33 20.98
N ILE A 180 9.20 -10.81 19.81
CA ILE A 180 10.49 -10.13 19.59
C ILE A 180 10.18 -8.77 18.96
N ASN A 181 10.57 -7.70 19.63
CA ASN A 181 10.40 -6.34 19.17
C ASN A 181 11.75 -5.65 19.12
N VAL A 182 12.16 -5.18 17.94
CA VAL A 182 13.44 -4.54 17.69
C VAL A 182 13.23 -3.13 17.17
N MET A 183 13.81 -2.15 17.86
CA MET A 183 13.92 -0.75 17.45
C MET A 183 15.39 -0.39 17.48
N ARG A 184 16.06 -0.45 16.33
CA ARG A 184 17.53 -0.40 16.27
C ARG A 184 18.11 0.87 16.91
N ASP A 185 17.51 2.01 16.62
CA ASP A 185 17.97 3.30 17.14
C ASP A 185 17.24 3.73 18.42
N GLY A 186 16.43 2.83 19.01
CA GLY A 186 15.73 3.06 20.26
C GLY A 186 16.63 2.97 21.50
N LYS A 187 16.20 3.57 22.59
CA LYS A 187 16.88 3.45 23.91
C LYS A 187 17.02 1.98 24.35
N TRP A 188 16.07 1.15 23.97
CA TRP A 188 16.05 -0.29 24.19
C TRP A 188 15.99 -0.99 22.82
N PRO A 189 17.15 -1.39 22.26
CA PRO A 189 17.18 -1.93 20.90
C PRO A 189 16.35 -3.19 20.69
N ALA A 190 16.12 -3.99 21.74
CA ALA A 190 15.27 -5.17 21.65
C ALA A 190 14.60 -5.47 22.99
N LEU A 191 13.28 -5.63 22.97
CA LEU A 191 12.48 -6.02 24.13
C LEU A 191 11.46 -7.10 23.74
N PRO A 192 11.21 -8.09 24.64
CA PRO A 192 10.10 -9.01 24.46
C PRO A 192 8.77 -8.35 24.87
N ILE A 193 7.67 -8.85 24.30
CA ILE A 193 6.28 -8.49 24.57
C ILE A 193 5.92 -7.09 24.09
N VAL A 194 6.60 -6.05 24.55
CA VAL A 194 6.31 -4.65 24.20
C VAL A 194 7.62 -3.87 24.09
N ASN A 195 7.77 -3.09 23.03
CA ASN A 195 8.82 -2.10 22.86
C ASN A 195 8.21 -0.78 22.39
N PHE A 196 8.80 0.36 22.75
CA PHE A 196 8.29 1.69 22.40
C PHE A 196 9.45 2.68 22.19
N GLY A 197 9.25 3.57 21.25
CA GLY A 197 10.13 4.69 20.92
C GLY A 197 9.37 6.03 20.96
N PHE A 198 10.06 7.09 21.37
CA PHE A 198 9.57 8.48 21.39
C PHE A 198 10.68 9.44 21.00
#